data_adf5040ed5b61f0d4b6306ed607aa84b
#
_entry.id   adf5040ed5b61f0d4b6306ed607aa84b
#
_cell.length_a   1.000
_cell.length_b   1.000
_cell.length_c   1.000
_cell.angle_alpha   90.00
_cell.angle_beta   90.00
_cell.angle_gamma   90.00
#
_symmetry.space_group_name_H-M   'P 1'
#
loop_
_entity.id
_entity.type
_entity.pdbx_description
1 polymer ?
#
loop_
_entity_poly.entity_id
_entity_poly.type
_entity_poly.pdbx_seq_one_letter_code
_entity_poly.pdbx_strand_id
1 'polypeptide(L)'
;MNEESEQDQNFIDGWPMNTPLDIRMGLTKEEGINHPLRWGIISASAIASDWIKSLQDVPGASTVAIAASDLDRAKAYAEAHGIDKAYDDYEALCQDPDVDIVYIASKTWNHHRDLMTAIEAGKHVLCEKPFTDTAEQAREVYEAADRAGVFCQEGMWLRFFPAVEHARALLERGDIGPLQVVQADYPDRVYALNPALLGYGSEEMPLVAAAGRSV
;
A
#
# COMPACT_ATOMS: atom_id res chain seq x y z
N MET A 1 -27.92 -15.70 19.86
CA MET A 1 -27.44 -15.27 18.54
C MET A 1 -28.26 -14.04 18.22
N ASN A 2 -27.61 -12.89 18.15
CA ASN A 2 -28.31 -11.61 17.99
C ASN A 2 -28.65 -11.40 16.51
N GLU A 3 -29.74 -10.69 16.23
CA GLU A 3 -30.17 -10.31 14.87
C GLU A 3 -29.03 -9.64 14.06
N GLU A 4 -28.11 -8.93 14.73
CA GLU A 4 -26.90 -8.36 14.11
C GLU A 4 -25.97 -9.44 13.51
N SER A 5 -25.81 -10.60 14.15
CA SER A 5 -24.96 -11.68 13.64
C SER A 5 -25.55 -12.38 12.41
N GLU A 6 -26.89 -12.42 12.28
CA GLU A 6 -27.57 -12.97 11.10
C GLU A 6 -27.53 -11.97 9.91
N GLN A 7 -27.59 -10.66 10.16
CA GLN A 7 -27.45 -9.64 9.12
C GLN A 7 -26.03 -9.61 8.55
N ASP A 8 -25.02 -9.73 9.41
CA ASP A 8 -23.62 -9.81 8.99
C ASP A 8 -23.35 -11.09 8.18
N GLN A 9 -23.92 -12.21 8.57
CA GLN A 9 -23.79 -13.47 7.85
C GLN A 9 -24.46 -13.41 6.46
N ASN A 10 -25.68 -12.86 6.38
CA ASN A 10 -26.39 -12.65 5.11
C ASN A 10 -25.67 -11.67 4.17
N PHE A 11 -24.93 -10.71 4.73
CA PHE A 11 -24.08 -9.82 3.96
C PHE A 11 -22.92 -10.59 3.34
N ILE A 12 -22.27 -11.47 4.09
CA ILE A 12 -21.17 -12.31 3.62
C ILE A 12 -21.65 -13.30 2.55
N ASP A 13 -22.78 -13.94 2.76
CA ASP A 13 -23.35 -14.96 1.86
C ASP A 13 -23.77 -14.41 0.48
N GLY A 14 -24.06 -13.11 0.40
CA GLY A 14 -24.41 -12.42 -0.87
C GLY A 14 -23.20 -11.78 -1.58
N TRP A 15 -22.01 -11.85 -1.02
CA TRP A 15 -20.83 -11.23 -1.58
C TRP A 15 -20.21 -12.07 -2.71
N PRO A 16 -19.80 -11.46 -3.85
CA PRO A 16 -19.10 -12.22 -4.87
C PRO A 16 -17.75 -12.71 -4.32
N MET A 17 -17.64 -14.02 -4.11
CA MET A 17 -16.43 -14.64 -3.59
C MET A 17 -15.24 -14.41 -4.53
N ASN A 18 -14.04 -14.30 -3.95
CA ASN A 18 -12.77 -13.96 -4.60
C ASN A 18 -12.51 -12.46 -4.82
N THR A 19 -13.18 -11.59 -4.08
CA THR A 19 -12.75 -10.20 -4.00
C THR A 19 -11.46 -10.08 -3.15
N PRO A 20 -10.68 -9.01 -3.30
CA PRO A 20 -9.54 -8.74 -2.41
C PRO A 20 -9.93 -8.73 -0.92
N LEU A 21 -11.18 -8.40 -0.62
CA LEU A 21 -11.71 -8.44 0.74
C LEU A 21 -11.85 -9.88 1.23
N ASP A 22 -12.41 -10.78 0.43
CA ASP A 22 -12.61 -12.19 0.81
C ASP A 22 -11.29 -12.87 1.10
N ILE A 23 -10.29 -12.62 0.24
CA ILE A 23 -8.93 -13.11 0.41
C ILE A 23 -8.38 -12.61 1.76
N ARG A 24 -8.48 -11.31 2.02
CA ARG A 24 -7.96 -10.69 3.24
C ARG A 24 -8.67 -11.15 4.50
N MET A 25 -9.96 -11.42 4.41
CA MET A 25 -10.77 -11.93 5.54
C MET A 25 -10.65 -13.44 5.73
N GLY A 26 -9.92 -14.13 4.85
CA GLY A 26 -9.79 -15.59 4.91
C GLY A 26 -11.09 -16.32 4.60
N LEU A 27 -12.03 -15.67 3.91
CA LEU A 27 -13.34 -16.22 3.55
C LEU A 27 -13.27 -17.10 2.29
N THR A 28 -12.24 -16.93 1.48
CA THR A 28 -11.96 -17.83 0.38
C THR A 28 -11.12 -18.99 0.88
N LYS A 29 -11.50 -20.21 0.50
CA LYS A 29 -10.60 -21.36 0.59
C LYS A 29 -9.55 -21.19 -0.52
N GLU A 30 -8.54 -20.40 -0.26
CA GLU A 30 -7.40 -20.39 -1.16
C GLU A 30 -6.75 -21.79 -1.17
N GLU A 31 -6.63 -22.31 -2.36
CA GLU A 31 -5.49 -23.15 -2.67
C GLU A 31 -4.28 -22.22 -2.45
N GLY A 32 -3.65 -22.35 -1.31
CA GLY A 32 -2.78 -21.37 -0.67
C GLY A 32 -1.82 -20.67 -1.62
N ILE A 33 -1.36 -19.52 -1.25
CA ILE A 33 -0.25 -18.84 -1.93
C ILE A 33 0.84 -19.88 -2.14
N ASN A 34 0.94 -20.41 -3.36
CA ASN A 34 1.82 -21.54 -3.69
C ASN A 34 3.31 -21.19 -3.53
N HIS A 35 3.60 -19.89 -3.38
CA HIS A 35 4.93 -19.37 -3.11
C HIS A 35 4.82 -18.25 -2.08
N PRO A 36 5.53 -18.35 -0.93
CA PRO A 36 5.59 -17.26 0.02
C PRO A 36 6.19 -16.02 -0.65
N LEU A 37 5.51 -14.87 -0.51
CA LEU A 37 5.99 -13.60 -1.03
C LEU A 37 6.98 -12.98 -0.05
N ARG A 38 8.18 -12.69 -0.54
CA ARG A 38 9.27 -12.07 0.22
C ARG A 38 9.33 -10.58 -0.09
N TRP A 39 9.00 -9.77 0.92
CA TRP A 39 8.90 -8.32 0.78
C TRP A 39 10.21 -7.64 1.14
N GLY A 40 10.66 -6.75 0.27
CA GLY A 40 11.66 -5.74 0.56
C GLY A 40 10.99 -4.40 0.86
N ILE A 41 11.52 -3.63 1.79
CA ILE A 41 10.98 -2.33 2.19
C ILE A 41 11.95 -1.23 1.80
N ILE A 42 11.49 -0.25 1.05
CA ILE A 42 12.22 0.99 0.78
C ILE A 42 11.73 2.09 1.72
N SER A 43 12.65 2.59 2.54
CA SER A 43 12.49 3.63 3.57
C SER A 43 11.99 3.12 4.92
N ALA A 44 12.79 3.37 5.96
CA ALA A 44 12.49 3.14 7.38
C ALA A 44 11.54 4.24 7.91
N SER A 45 10.28 4.20 7.51
CA SER A 45 9.24 5.18 7.83
C SER A 45 8.18 4.63 8.78
N ALA A 46 7.39 5.52 9.41
CA ALA A 46 6.31 5.09 10.31
C ALA A 46 5.27 4.24 9.57
N ILE A 47 4.93 4.63 8.32
CA ILE A 47 3.95 3.89 7.53
C ILE A 47 4.46 2.50 7.14
N ALA A 48 5.78 2.35 6.91
CA ALA A 48 6.38 1.04 6.67
C ALA A 48 6.28 0.14 7.91
N SER A 49 6.37 0.69 9.13
CA SER A 49 6.15 -0.07 10.38
C SER A 49 4.72 -0.61 10.48
N ASP A 50 3.74 0.20 10.09
CA ASP A 50 2.34 -0.22 10.11
C ASP A 50 2.07 -1.29 9.03
N TRP A 51 2.68 -1.14 7.86
CA TRP A 51 2.64 -2.14 6.79
C TRP A 51 3.24 -3.48 7.24
N ILE A 52 4.44 -3.48 7.82
CA ILE A 52 5.12 -4.69 8.30
C ILE A 52 4.27 -5.43 9.34
N LYS A 53 3.66 -4.69 10.28
CA LYS A 53 2.76 -5.29 11.28
C LYS A 53 1.54 -5.94 10.63
N SER A 54 0.93 -5.27 9.66
CA SER A 54 -0.23 -5.80 8.93
C SER A 54 0.14 -7.03 8.09
N LEU A 55 1.36 -7.05 7.55
CA LEU A 55 1.85 -8.17 6.73
C LEU A 55 2.04 -9.46 7.55
N GLN A 56 2.31 -9.35 8.86
CA GLN A 56 2.46 -10.50 9.76
C GLN A 56 1.18 -11.34 9.85
N ASP A 57 0.01 -10.73 9.61
CA ASP A 57 -1.29 -11.40 9.63
C ASP A 57 -1.62 -12.06 8.27
N VAL A 58 -0.76 -11.90 7.26
CA VAL A 58 -0.98 -12.45 5.92
C VAL A 58 -0.21 -13.76 5.75
N PRO A 59 -0.91 -14.92 5.66
CA PRO A 59 -0.25 -16.21 5.46
C PRO A 59 0.61 -16.21 4.19
N GLY A 60 1.85 -16.69 4.30
CA GLY A 60 2.75 -16.79 3.16
C GLY A 60 3.39 -15.48 2.71
N ALA A 61 3.28 -14.40 3.49
CA ALA A 61 4.02 -13.17 3.27
C ALA A 61 5.06 -12.95 4.39
N SER A 62 6.24 -12.45 4.05
CA SER A 62 7.28 -12.14 5.01
C SER A 62 8.09 -10.92 4.57
N THR A 63 8.53 -10.10 5.53
CA THR A 63 9.49 -9.03 5.27
C THR A 63 10.89 -9.57 5.45
N VAL A 64 11.70 -9.56 4.39
CA VAL A 64 13.04 -10.17 4.38
C VAL A 64 14.16 -9.13 4.32
N ALA A 65 13.89 -7.92 3.85
CA ALA A 65 14.88 -6.88 3.65
C ALA A 65 14.32 -5.47 3.89
N ILE A 66 15.16 -4.57 4.35
CA ILE A 66 14.90 -3.14 4.48
C ILE A 66 16.05 -2.32 3.92
N ALA A 67 15.75 -1.25 3.21
CA ALA A 67 16.74 -0.23 2.85
C ALA A 67 16.36 1.14 3.40
N ALA A 68 17.33 1.87 3.92
CA ALA A 68 17.18 3.23 4.40
C ALA A 68 18.27 4.14 3.84
N SER A 69 18.20 5.44 4.14
CA SER A 69 19.17 6.44 3.68
C SER A 69 20.57 6.27 4.24
N ASP A 70 20.73 5.48 5.29
CA ASP A 70 21.99 5.08 5.88
C ASP A 70 21.86 3.70 6.53
N LEU A 71 23.00 3.02 6.64
CA LEU A 71 23.06 1.62 7.09
C LEU A 71 22.69 1.46 8.57
N ASP A 72 23.05 2.40 9.42
CA ASP A 72 22.77 2.29 10.87
C ASP A 72 21.27 2.40 11.11
N ARG A 73 20.60 3.31 10.39
CA ARG A 73 19.13 3.43 10.41
C ARG A 73 18.46 2.18 9.87
N ALA A 74 18.98 1.62 8.76
CA ALA A 74 18.44 0.38 8.20
C ALA A 74 18.57 -0.78 9.18
N LYS A 75 19.74 -0.95 9.83
CA LYS A 75 20.00 -1.99 10.84
C LYS A 75 19.12 -1.84 12.08
N ALA A 76 19.02 -0.63 12.63
CA ALA A 76 18.17 -0.37 13.79
C ALA A 76 16.69 -0.67 13.49
N TYR A 77 16.23 -0.35 12.28
CA TYR A 77 14.87 -0.64 11.84
C TYR A 77 14.66 -2.15 11.63
N ALA A 78 15.63 -2.83 11.02
CA ALA A 78 15.62 -4.27 10.81
C ALA A 78 15.53 -5.02 12.16
N GLU A 79 16.36 -4.65 13.14
CA GLU A 79 16.34 -5.22 14.48
C GLU A 79 14.97 -5.02 15.16
N ALA A 80 14.41 -3.81 15.08
CA ALA A 80 13.11 -3.49 15.68
C ALA A 80 11.93 -4.29 15.09
N HIS A 81 12.06 -4.77 13.87
CA HIS A 81 11.00 -5.47 13.13
C HIS A 81 11.31 -6.94 12.82
N GLY A 82 12.45 -7.46 13.27
CA GLY A 82 12.87 -8.84 13.03
C GLY A 82 13.15 -9.14 11.56
N ILE A 83 13.74 -8.18 10.83
CA ILE A 83 14.11 -8.30 9.41
C ILE A 83 15.59 -8.70 9.32
N ASP A 84 15.90 -9.71 8.52
CA ASP A 84 17.24 -10.29 8.47
C ASP A 84 18.27 -9.42 7.73
N LYS A 85 17.84 -8.69 6.68
CA LYS A 85 18.74 -7.95 5.80
C LYS A 85 18.49 -6.45 5.84
N ALA A 86 19.59 -5.68 5.92
CA ALA A 86 19.56 -4.22 5.95
C ALA A 86 20.53 -3.64 4.92
N TYR A 87 20.06 -2.67 4.14
CA TYR A 87 20.80 -2.00 3.08
C TYR A 87 20.78 -0.48 3.29
N ASP A 88 21.84 0.19 2.87
CA ASP A 88 21.92 1.67 2.75
C ASP A 88 21.71 2.17 1.34
N ASP A 89 21.43 1.24 0.43
CA ASP A 89 21.18 1.49 -0.98
C ASP A 89 19.90 0.77 -1.44
N TYR A 90 19.01 1.52 -2.09
CA TYR A 90 17.73 1.01 -2.59
C TYR A 90 17.91 0.07 -3.79
N GLU A 91 18.92 0.34 -4.63
CA GLU A 91 19.26 -0.52 -5.75
C GLU A 91 19.78 -1.87 -5.26
N ALA A 92 20.63 -1.89 -4.24
CA ALA A 92 21.14 -3.13 -3.65
C ALA A 92 20.02 -4.01 -3.08
N LEU A 93 19.02 -3.42 -2.42
CA LEU A 93 17.81 -4.14 -2.00
C LEU A 93 17.04 -4.70 -3.20
N CYS A 94 16.87 -3.91 -4.25
CA CYS A 94 16.13 -4.34 -5.44
C CYS A 94 16.88 -5.46 -6.22
N GLN A 95 18.20 -5.53 -6.13
CA GLN A 95 19.00 -6.60 -6.74
C GLN A 95 19.05 -7.88 -5.89
N ASP A 96 18.57 -7.86 -4.66
CA ASP A 96 18.55 -9.05 -3.79
C ASP A 96 17.64 -10.14 -4.39
N PRO A 97 18.16 -11.35 -4.68
CA PRO A 97 17.36 -12.46 -5.24
C PRO A 97 16.34 -13.02 -4.25
N ASP A 98 16.45 -12.69 -2.96
CA ASP A 98 15.48 -13.12 -1.96
C ASP A 98 14.31 -12.13 -1.81
N VAL A 99 14.29 -11.04 -2.55
CA VAL A 99 13.17 -10.10 -2.60
C VAL A 99 12.34 -10.37 -3.86
N ASP A 100 11.04 -10.60 -3.69
CA ASP A 100 10.08 -10.81 -4.78
C ASP A 100 9.31 -9.54 -5.11
N ILE A 101 8.92 -8.80 -4.09
CA ILE A 101 8.11 -7.59 -4.17
C ILE A 101 8.68 -6.50 -3.27
N VAL A 102 8.63 -5.25 -3.73
CA VAL A 102 9.12 -4.09 -2.98
C VAL A 102 7.96 -3.19 -2.56
N TYR A 103 7.87 -2.90 -1.27
CA TYR A 103 7.02 -1.85 -0.75
C TYR A 103 7.80 -0.53 -0.67
N ILE A 104 7.34 0.47 -1.41
CA ILE A 104 7.96 1.79 -1.49
C ILE A 104 7.22 2.74 -0.56
N ALA A 105 7.87 3.12 0.54
CA ALA A 105 7.37 4.01 1.58
C ALA A 105 8.28 5.23 1.78
N SER A 106 8.98 5.61 0.74
CA SER A 106 9.85 6.77 0.70
C SER A 106 9.03 8.08 0.61
N LYS A 107 9.70 9.20 0.49
CA LYS A 107 9.04 10.48 0.28
C LYS A 107 8.52 10.57 -1.15
N THR A 108 7.35 11.18 -1.34
CA THR A 108 6.61 11.23 -2.62
C THR A 108 7.47 11.62 -3.81
N TRP A 109 8.30 12.62 -3.67
CA TRP A 109 9.19 13.08 -4.76
C TRP A 109 10.30 12.09 -5.15
N ASN A 110 10.48 11.01 -4.40
CA ASN A 110 11.37 9.91 -4.74
C ASN A 110 10.61 8.71 -5.35
N HIS A 111 9.29 8.67 -5.26
CA HIS A 111 8.50 7.51 -5.68
C HIS A 111 8.79 7.11 -7.12
N HIS A 112 8.80 8.06 -8.06
CA HIS A 112 9.08 7.77 -9.47
C HIS A 112 10.43 7.06 -9.66
N ARG A 113 11.51 7.61 -9.07
CA ARG A 113 12.84 6.99 -9.13
C ARG A 113 12.85 5.60 -8.50
N ASP A 114 12.30 5.49 -7.30
CA ASP A 114 12.33 4.24 -6.52
C ASP A 114 11.49 3.14 -7.20
N LEU A 115 10.35 3.52 -7.81
CA LEU A 115 9.52 2.65 -8.64
C LEU A 115 10.30 2.13 -9.86
N MET A 116 10.94 3.03 -10.62
CA MET A 116 11.73 2.66 -11.80
C MET A 116 12.88 1.74 -11.42
N THR A 117 13.61 2.02 -10.32
CA THR A 117 14.68 1.16 -9.82
C THR A 117 14.20 -0.27 -9.52
N ALA A 118 13.05 -0.41 -8.84
CA ALA A 118 12.51 -1.72 -8.51
C ALA A 118 12.00 -2.47 -9.75
N ILE A 119 11.31 -1.79 -10.66
CA ILE A 119 10.78 -2.36 -11.92
C ILE A 119 11.92 -2.81 -12.83
N GLU A 120 12.95 -2.02 -12.98
CA GLU A 120 14.15 -2.36 -13.80
C GLU A 120 14.91 -3.56 -13.23
N ALA A 121 14.86 -3.76 -11.91
CA ALA A 121 15.37 -4.96 -11.24
C ALA A 121 14.43 -6.17 -11.34
N GLY A 122 13.29 -6.05 -12.05
CA GLY A 122 12.31 -7.12 -12.23
C GLY A 122 11.47 -7.42 -10.99
N LYS A 123 11.36 -6.48 -10.05
CA LYS A 123 10.57 -6.68 -8.83
C LYS A 123 9.13 -6.21 -9.03
N HIS A 124 8.19 -6.95 -8.43
CA HIS A 124 6.84 -6.44 -8.21
C HIS A 124 6.89 -5.25 -7.25
N VAL A 125 5.94 -4.32 -7.38
CA VAL A 125 5.96 -3.10 -6.53
C VAL A 125 4.59 -2.73 -5.99
N LEU A 126 4.57 -2.31 -4.74
CA LEU A 126 3.49 -1.59 -4.10
C LEU A 126 4.06 -0.26 -3.59
N CYS A 127 3.54 0.85 -4.08
CA CYS A 127 4.04 2.18 -3.72
C CYS A 127 3.01 2.96 -2.92
N GLU A 128 3.46 3.63 -1.85
CA GLU A 128 2.61 4.54 -1.07
C GLU A 128 2.01 5.65 -1.92
N LYS A 129 0.87 6.13 -1.42
CA LYS A 129 0.18 7.28 -2.00
C LYS A 129 0.86 8.61 -1.57
N PRO A 130 0.80 9.63 -2.42
CA PRO A 130 0.40 9.62 -3.83
C PRO A 130 1.46 8.91 -4.68
N PHE A 131 1.02 8.21 -5.70
CA PHE A 131 1.85 7.29 -6.50
C PHE A 131 3.08 7.97 -7.11
N THR A 132 2.87 9.10 -7.76
CA THR A 132 3.92 9.95 -8.36
C THR A 132 3.50 11.42 -8.30
N ASP A 133 4.42 12.33 -8.59
CA ASP A 133 4.14 13.77 -8.57
C ASP A 133 3.30 14.22 -9.78
N THR A 134 3.41 13.54 -10.93
CA THR A 134 2.67 13.88 -12.14
C THR A 134 2.05 12.67 -12.84
N ALA A 135 1.02 12.92 -13.65
CA ALA A 135 0.39 11.88 -14.45
C ALA A 135 1.33 11.29 -15.53
N GLU A 136 2.27 12.08 -16.04
CA GLU A 136 3.29 11.63 -16.97
C GLU A 136 4.19 10.56 -16.34
N GLN A 137 4.70 10.84 -15.13
CA GLN A 137 5.49 9.89 -14.36
C GLN A 137 4.71 8.60 -14.07
N ALA A 138 3.43 8.72 -13.71
CA ALA A 138 2.58 7.55 -13.47
C ALA A 138 2.45 6.67 -14.73
N ARG A 139 2.23 7.27 -15.91
CA ARG A 139 2.17 6.52 -17.18
C ARG A 139 3.49 5.83 -17.49
N GLU A 140 4.61 6.54 -17.34
CA GLU A 140 5.95 5.99 -17.56
C GLU A 140 6.20 4.76 -16.69
N VAL A 141 5.83 4.83 -15.41
CA VAL A 141 5.97 3.72 -14.46
C VAL A 141 5.13 2.52 -14.88
N TYR A 142 3.83 2.72 -15.18
CA TYR A 142 2.96 1.61 -15.60
C TYR A 142 3.41 0.99 -16.93
N GLU A 143 3.85 1.80 -17.89
CA GLU A 143 4.42 1.30 -19.15
C GLU A 143 5.72 0.51 -18.92
N ALA A 144 6.55 0.94 -17.96
CA ALA A 144 7.76 0.20 -17.60
C ALA A 144 7.41 -1.14 -16.92
N ALA A 145 6.45 -1.15 -16.01
CA ALA A 145 5.97 -2.35 -15.34
C ALA A 145 5.38 -3.37 -16.35
N ASP A 146 4.57 -2.90 -17.29
CA ASP A 146 4.00 -3.74 -18.36
C ASP A 146 5.11 -4.35 -19.24
N ARG A 147 6.10 -3.55 -19.63
CA ARG A 147 7.25 -4.05 -20.43
C ARG A 147 8.08 -5.07 -19.65
N ALA A 148 8.27 -4.88 -18.35
CA ALA A 148 9.00 -5.79 -17.48
C ALA A 148 8.19 -7.03 -17.07
N GLY A 149 6.88 -7.04 -17.29
CA GLY A 149 5.99 -8.11 -16.86
C GLY A 149 5.85 -8.22 -15.35
N VAL A 150 5.96 -7.11 -14.62
CA VAL A 150 5.86 -7.07 -13.17
C VAL A 150 4.56 -6.41 -12.70
N PHE A 151 4.07 -6.83 -11.54
CA PHE A 151 2.92 -6.20 -10.89
C PHE A 151 3.33 -4.83 -10.33
N CYS A 152 2.48 -3.82 -10.53
CA CYS A 152 2.67 -2.46 -10.02
C CYS A 152 1.35 -1.90 -9.52
N GLN A 153 1.32 -1.45 -8.26
CA GLN A 153 0.11 -0.90 -7.65
C GLN A 153 0.40 0.28 -6.73
N GLU A 154 -0.52 1.26 -6.74
CA GLU A 154 -0.57 2.31 -5.73
C GLU A 154 -1.24 1.82 -4.45
N GLY A 155 -0.68 2.16 -3.30
CA GLY A 155 -1.17 1.83 -1.96
C GLY A 155 -2.35 2.68 -1.50
N MET A 156 -3.45 2.64 -2.22
CA MET A 156 -4.69 3.35 -1.89
C MET A 156 -5.54 2.55 -0.91
N TRP A 157 -5.31 2.70 0.37
CA TRP A 157 -5.96 1.94 1.45
C TRP A 157 -7.48 1.94 1.41
N LEU A 158 -8.07 3.11 1.15
CA LEU A 158 -9.52 3.28 1.16
C LEU A 158 -10.23 2.33 0.19
N ARG A 159 -9.55 1.92 -0.89
CA ARG A 159 -10.12 0.97 -1.86
C ARG A 159 -10.38 -0.42 -1.27
N PHE A 160 -9.72 -0.74 -0.16
CA PHE A 160 -9.75 -2.06 0.47
C PHE A 160 -10.47 -2.07 1.82
N PHE A 161 -11.05 -0.95 2.24
CA PHE A 161 -11.84 -0.92 3.46
C PHE A 161 -13.18 -1.61 3.27
N PRO A 162 -13.61 -2.48 4.20
CA PRO A 162 -14.87 -3.22 4.09
C PRO A 162 -16.08 -2.32 3.81
N ALA A 163 -16.17 -1.18 4.49
CA ALA A 163 -17.26 -0.22 4.27
C ALA A 163 -17.26 0.38 2.85
N VAL A 164 -16.09 0.65 2.28
CA VAL A 164 -15.97 1.19 0.90
C VAL A 164 -16.31 0.11 -0.12
N GLU A 165 -15.84 -1.12 0.09
CA GLU A 165 -16.20 -2.26 -0.75
C GLU A 165 -17.71 -2.54 -0.71
N HIS A 166 -18.33 -2.45 0.47
CA HIS A 166 -19.78 -2.58 0.61
C HIS A 166 -20.54 -1.48 -0.14
N ALA A 167 -20.14 -0.22 0.04
CA ALA A 167 -20.75 0.90 -0.70
C ALA A 167 -20.63 0.73 -2.21
N ARG A 168 -19.48 0.26 -2.69
CA ARG A 168 -19.27 -0.03 -4.11
C ARG A 168 -20.21 -1.13 -4.60
N ALA A 169 -20.36 -2.22 -3.85
CA ALA A 169 -21.26 -3.31 -4.21
C ALA A 169 -22.73 -2.87 -4.27
N LEU A 170 -23.19 -2.00 -3.36
CA LEU A 170 -24.54 -1.41 -3.41
C LEU A 170 -24.76 -0.58 -4.68
N LEU A 171 -23.76 0.20 -5.07
CA LEU A 171 -23.78 1.00 -6.29
C LEU A 171 -23.85 0.12 -7.55
N GLU A 172 -22.97 -0.89 -7.63
CA GLU A 172 -22.88 -1.80 -8.77
C GLU A 172 -24.15 -2.63 -8.98
N ARG A 173 -24.82 -3.04 -7.89
CA ARG A 173 -26.11 -3.73 -7.93
C ARG A 173 -27.29 -2.80 -8.26
N GLY A 174 -27.09 -1.51 -8.19
CA GLY A 174 -28.14 -0.52 -8.39
C GLY A 174 -29.11 -0.35 -7.22
N ASP A 175 -28.77 -0.85 -6.03
CA ASP A 175 -29.63 -0.85 -4.83
C ASP A 175 -30.04 0.56 -4.39
N ILE A 176 -29.20 1.56 -4.68
CA ILE A 176 -29.47 2.97 -4.39
C ILE A 176 -29.81 3.79 -5.65
N GLY A 177 -30.04 3.12 -6.79
CA GLY A 177 -30.32 3.74 -8.07
C GLY A 177 -29.10 4.40 -8.72
N PRO A 178 -29.31 5.16 -9.81
CA PRO A 178 -28.21 5.83 -10.50
C PRO A 178 -27.59 6.91 -9.63
N LEU A 179 -26.26 6.92 -9.58
CA LEU A 179 -25.48 7.88 -8.83
C LEU A 179 -25.72 9.31 -9.33
N GLN A 180 -26.18 10.21 -8.46
CA GLN A 180 -26.47 11.61 -8.79
C GLN A 180 -25.40 12.56 -8.23
N VAL A 181 -24.99 12.34 -6.96
CA VAL A 181 -24.04 13.20 -6.25
C VAL A 181 -23.19 12.33 -5.32
N VAL A 182 -21.92 12.62 -5.26
CA VAL A 182 -21.02 12.10 -4.23
C VAL A 182 -20.50 13.27 -3.39
N GLN A 183 -20.64 13.17 -2.07
CA GLN A 183 -20.03 14.08 -1.14
C GLN A 183 -19.20 13.25 -0.15
N ALA A 184 -17.93 13.60 0.04
CA ALA A 184 -17.05 12.92 0.97
C ALA A 184 -16.40 13.96 1.90
N ASP A 185 -16.45 13.67 3.21
CA ASP A 185 -15.74 14.42 4.24
C ASP A 185 -14.73 13.50 4.91
N TYR A 186 -13.47 13.94 4.95
CA TYR A 186 -12.39 13.23 5.61
C TYR A 186 -11.68 14.17 6.60
N PRO A 187 -12.26 14.37 7.81
CA PRO A 187 -11.66 15.23 8.81
C PRO A 187 -10.42 14.54 9.39
N ASP A 188 -9.24 15.09 9.13
CA ASP A 188 -7.97 14.60 9.66
C ASP A 188 -7.45 15.57 10.73
N ARG A 189 -7.31 15.07 11.97
CA ARG A 189 -6.73 15.81 13.09
C ARG A 189 -5.21 15.63 13.24
N VAL A 190 -4.60 14.75 12.48
CA VAL A 190 -3.17 14.43 12.62
C VAL A 190 -2.32 15.67 12.48
N TYR A 191 -2.65 16.53 11.53
CA TYR A 191 -1.96 17.80 11.29
C TYR A 191 -2.18 18.83 12.40
N ALA A 192 -3.33 18.81 13.04
CA ALA A 192 -3.62 19.72 14.15
C ALA A 192 -2.94 19.30 15.45
N LEU A 193 -2.70 18.00 15.64
CA LEU A 193 -2.10 17.43 16.84
C LEU A 193 -0.57 17.41 16.81
N ASN A 194 0.03 17.28 15.64
CA ASN A 194 1.48 17.26 15.50
C ASN A 194 1.94 17.84 14.15
N PRO A 195 2.13 19.16 14.06
CA PRO A 195 2.65 19.80 12.84
C PRO A 195 4.02 19.26 12.38
N ALA A 196 4.83 18.69 13.29
CA ALA A 196 6.12 18.10 12.96
C ALA A 196 6.00 16.78 12.14
N LEU A 197 4.83 16.11 12.20
CA LEU A 197 4.55 14.95 11.33
C LEU A 197 4.44 15.35 9.86
N LEU A 198 4.22 16.62 9.55
CA LEU A 198 4.25 17.11 8.18
C LEU A 198 5.63 16.99 7.55
N GLY A 199 6.69 16.95 8.36
CA GLY A 199 8.08 16.78 7.88
C GLY A 199 8.57 17.89 6.95
N TYR A 200 7.75 18.91 6.75
CA TYR A 200 8.00 20.03 5.87
C TYR A 200 8.30 21.26 6.70
N GLY A 201 9.48 21.83 6.52
CA GLY A 201 9.68 23.23 6.84
C GLY A 201 8.64 24.04 6.04
N SER A 202 8.22 25.17 6.57
CA SER A 202 7.15 26.02 6.03
C SER A 202 7.36 26.48 4.57
N GLU A 203 8.47 26.19 3.96
CA GLU A 203 8.86 26.61 2.60
C GLU A 203 8.84 25.47 1.56
N GLU A 204 8.64 24.20 1.95
CA GLU A 204 8.76 23.04 1.05
C GLU A 204 7.47 22.22 0.91
N MET A 205 6.29 22.81 1.07
CA MET A 205 5.06 22.06 0.81
C MET A 205 4.82 21.94 -0.71
N PRO A 206 5.04 20.74 -1.31
CA PRO A 206 4.62 20.53 -2.68
C PRO A 206 3.10 20.67 -2.77
N LEU A 207 2.62 21.24 -3.85
CA LEU A 207 1.18 21.37 -4.18
C LEU A 207 0.36 20.06 -4.01
N VAL A 208 1.03 18.92 -4.03
CA VAL A 208 0.43 17.59 -3.84
C VAL A 208 -0.18 17.38 -2.45
N ALA A 209 0.39 17.99 -1.40
CA ALA A 209 -0.23 17.93 -0.07
C ALA A 209 -1.50 18.80 0.03
N ALA A 210 -1.66 19.76 -0.88
CA ALA A 210 -2.85 20.59 -0.97
C ALA A 210 -3.97 19.96 -1.82
N ALA A 211 -3.67 19.05 -2.74
CA ALA A 211 -4.65 18.34 -3.56
C ALA A 211 -5.52 17.37 -2.74
N GLY A 212 -5.09 16.98 -1.55
CA GLY A 212 -5.93 16.26 -0.59
C GLY A 212 -6.96 17.12 0.15
N ARG A 213 -7.04 18.43 -0.17
CA ARG A 213 -7.99 19.35 0.47
C ARG A 213 -9.11 19.83 -0.42
N SER A 214 -9.14 19.45 -1.65
CA SER A 214 -10.22 19.85 -2.55
C SER A 214 -10.52 18.74 -3.52
N VAL A 215 -11.52 18.05 -3.25
CA VAL A 215 -12.70 17.65 -4.03
C VAL A 215 -13.53 16.69 -3.19
#